data_9402f1c28910b7ddfc0ec9939cb6cc0d
#
_entry.id   9402f1c28910b7ddfc0ec9939cb6cc0d
#
_cell.length_a   1.000
_cell.length_b   1.000
_cell.length_c   1.000
_cell.angle_alpha   90.00
_cell.angle_beta   90.00
_cell.angle_gamma   90.00
#
_symmetry.space_group_name_H-M   'P 1'
#
loop_
_entity.id
_entity.type
_entity.pdbx_description
1 polymer ?
#
loop_
_entity_poly.entity_id
_entity_poly.type
_entity_poly.pdbx_seq_one_letter_code
_entity_poly.pdbx_strand_id
1 'polypeptide(L)'
;MFSPDIWSRQVLRATEANLVIARSVNRGFEDDASVGKTVKVASIGNLAARAKAENTAITYETVAETATTITLNIWSYAAVGIEDIVKVQAIVDVQNEYQRKLGYALAKDIDTKLATDFAGFSQSVGTLGTAVSDANVLAAIKLLDDADVPQDDRYFIMSPAEKVAKLALDRWSNALYIGTGQYPTRTGMLGDMYGLNLAVTTNLVKPAGGQANNAIFHRDALALVVQRTPKTHVFYDIDFFSWKLASEVIYGHQEMRDNFGILLLGAS
;
A
#
# COMPACT_ATOMS: atom_id res chain seq x y z
N MET A 1 -10.19 -20.17 29.57
CA MET A 1 -9.77 -20.74 28.29
C MET A 1 -10.11 -19.70 27.23
N PHE A 2 -9.14 -19.01 26.68
CA PHE A 2 -9.39 -18.00 25.62
C PHE A 2 -9.70 -18.74 24.31
N SER A 3 -10.83 -18.42 23.69
CA SER A 3 -11.18 -18.97 22.39
C SER A 3 -10.20 -18.42 21.33
N PRO A 4 -9.60 -19.25 20.46
CA PRO A 4 -8.72 -18.80 19.38
C PRO A 4 -9.36 -17.73 18.47
N ASP A 5 -10.68 -17.76 18.33
CA ASP A 5 -11.41 -16.81 17.48
C ASP A 5 -11.38 -15.38 18.00
N ILE A 6 -11.37 -15.18 19.33
CA ILE A 6 -11.30 -13.84 19.94
C ILE A 6 -9.93 -13.19 19.65
N TRP A 7 -8.89 -13.97 19.72
CA TRP A 7 -7.52 -13.54 19.47
C TRP A 7 -7.32 -13.14 18.01
N SER A 8 -7.83 -13.95 17.09
CA SER A 8 -7.76 -13.68 15.66
C SER A 8 -8.41 -12.33 15.29
N ARG A 9 -9.58 -12.02 15.88
CA ARG A 9 -10.29 -10.74 15.63
C ARG A 9 -9.50 -9.52 16.11
N GLN A 10 -8.80 -9.60 17.21
CA GLN A 10 -7.98 -8.50 17.72
C GLN A 10 -6.78 -8.24 16.82
N VAL A 11 -6.08 -9.28 16.36
CA VAL A 11 -4.96 -9.14 15.42
C VAL A 11 -5.42 -8.55 14.11
N LEU A 12 -6.53 -8.98 13.56
CA LEU A 12 -7.09 -8.45 12.32
C LEU A 12 -7.36 -6.93 12.41
N ARG A 13 -8.00 -6.49 13.50
CA ARG A 13 -8.27 -5.05 13.72
C ARG A 13 -6.99 -4.22 13.80
N ALA A 14 -5.97 -4.70 14.50
CA ALA A 14 -4.69 -4.02 14.60
C ALA A 14 -3.99 -3.93 13.25
N THR A 15 -4.05 -4.99 12.45
CA THR A 15 -3.49 -5.04 11.10
C THR A 15 -4.16 -4.02 10.18
N GLU A 16 -5.50 -3.99 10.13
CA GLU A 16 -6.26 -3.04 9.29
C GLU A 16 -5.97 -1.58 9.65
N ALA A 17 -5.85 -1.27 10.95
CA ALA A 17 -5.59 0.09 11.39
C ALA A 17 -4.22 0.65 10.97
N ASN A 18 -3.24 -0.22 10.77
CA ASN A 18 -1.86 0.17 10.48
C ASN A 18 -1.47 0.06 8.99
N LEU A 19 -2.32 -0.50 8.13
CA LEU A 19 -2.08 -0.57 6.70
C LEU A 19 -2.31 0.81 6.07
N VAL A 20 -1.26 1.42 5.53
CA VAL A 20 -1.32 2.71 4.83
C VAL A 20 -1.36 2.47 3.32
N ILE A 21 -0.36 1.79 2.76
CA ILE A 21 -0.25 1.51 1.33
C ILE A 21 -1.33 0.53 0.88
N ALA A 22 -1.59 -0.51 1.67
CA ALA A 22 -2.59 -1.53 1.36
C ALA A 22 -4.04 -1.00 1.24
N ARG A 23 -4.34 0.19 1.77
CA ARG A 23 -5.62 0.87 1.58
C ARG A 23 -5.71 1.61 0.25
N SER A 24 -4.57 2.00 -0.31
CA SER A 24 -4.45 2.79 -1.52
C SER A 24 -4.36 1.94 -2.78
N VAL A 25 -4.28 0.62 -2.66
CA VAL A 25 -4.15 -0.32 -3.78
C VAL A 25 -5.45 -1.07 -4.05
N ASN A 26 -5.56 -1.67 -5.23
CA ASN A 26 -6.72 -2.47 -5.60
C ASN A 26 -6.73 -3.82 -4.86
N ARG A 27 -7.84 -4.11 -4.18
CA ARG A 27 -8.09 -5.37 -3.45
C ARG A 27 -9.28 -6.16 -4.02
N GLY A 28 -9.78 -5.76 -5.18
CA GLY A 28 -10.97 -6.38 -5.78
C GLY A 28 -10.79 -7.84 -6.20
N PHE A 29 -9.56 -8.36 -6.21
CA PHE A 29 -9.25 -9.73 -6.64
C PHE A 29 -9.16 -10.73 -5.48
N GLU A 30 -9.47 -10.33 -4.24
CA GLU A 30 -9.37 -11.19 -3.06
C GLU A 30 -10.40 -12.33 -3.09
N ASP A 31 -11.57 -12.09 -3.63
CA ASP A 31 -12.65 -13.10 -3.74
C ASP A 31 -12.25 -14.26 -4.67
N ASP A 32 -11.44 -13.97 -5.68
CA ASP A 32 -10.97 -14.97 -6.66
C ASP A 32 -9.81 -15.83 -6.11
N ALA A 33 -9.20 -15.42 -5.00
CA ALA A 33 -8.00 -16.04 -4.44
C ALA A 33 -8.28 -17.19 -3.47
N SER A 34 -9.52 -17.66 -3.36
CA SER A 34 -9.92 -18.68 -2.37
C SER A 34 -9.18 -20.02 -2.57
N VAL A 35 -8.84 -20.38 -3.81
CA VAL A 35 -8.15 -21.63 -4.16
C VAL A 35 -7.08 -21.36 -5.22
N GLY A 36 -5.87 -21.90 -5.02
CA GLY A 36 -4.79 -21.80 -6.00
C GLY A 36 -3.62 -20.92 -5.53
N LYS A 37 -2.57 -20.90 -6.34
CA LYS A 37 -1.34 -20.11 -6.08
C LYS A 37 -1.25 -18.84 -6.93
N THR A 38 -2.13 -18.70 -7.90
CA THR A 38 -2.09 -17.59 -8.85
C THR A 38 -3.48 -17.12 -9.21
N VAL A 39 -3.66 -15.81 -9.29
CA VAL A 39 -4.85 -15.15 -9.85
C VAL A 39 -4.45 -14.52 -11.17
N LYS A 40 -5.12 -14.89 -12.26
CA LYS A 40 -4.87 -14.33 -13.60
C LYS A 40 -5.92 -13.29 -13.90
N VAL A 41 -5.48 -12.06 -14.12
CA VAL A 41 -6.34 -10.92 -14.47
C VAL A 41 -6.14 -10.63 -15.95
N ALA A 42 -7.20 -10.84 -16.74
CA ALA A 42 -7.18 -10.52 -18.16
C ALA A 42 -7.26 -9.01 -18.39
N SER A 43 -6.43 -8.51 -19.29
CA SER A 43 -6.48 -7.13 -19.77
C SER A 43 -6.76 -7.15 -21.27
N ILE A 44 -7.78 -6.41 -21.67
CA ILE A 44 -8.17 -6.25 -23.07
C ILE A 44 -7.60 -4.91 -23.56
N GLY A 45 -6.87 -4.93 -24.67
CA GLY A 45 -6.31 -3.74 -25.29
C GLY A 45 -7.38 -2.73 -25.75
N ASN A 46 -6.99 -1.47 -25.92
CA ASN A 46 -7.91 -0.42 -26.37
C ASN A 46 -8.32 -0.65 -27.82
N LEU A 47 -9.60 -0.38 -28.11
CA LEU A 47 -10.17 -0.39 -29.45
C LEU A 47 -10.13 1.01 -30.04
N ALA A 48 -9.77 1.13 -31.30
CA ALA A 48 -9.81 2.39 -32.03
C ALA A 48 -11.13 2.57 -32.79
N ALA A 49 -11.79 3.72 -32.61
CA ALA A 49 -12.94 4.07 -33.43
C ALA A 49 -12.47 4.42 -34.85
N ARG A 50 -13.15 3.87 -35.85
CA ARG A 50 -12.86 4.12 -37.25
C ARG A 50 -14.09 4.71 -37.96
N ALA A 51 -13.84 5.69 -38.81
CA ALA A 51 -14.91 6.24 -39.64
C ALA A 51 -15.27 5.24 -40.77
N LYS A 52 -16.56 5.02 -40.96
CA LYS A 52 -17.07 4.18 -42.05
C LYS A 52 -17.53 5.07 -43.21
N ALA A 53 -17.07 4.80 -44.42
CA ALA A 53 -17.59 5.40 -45.63
C ALA A 53 -18.82 4.63 -46.16
N GLU A 54 -19.68 5.27 -46.92
CA GLU A 54 -20.83 4.63 -47.58
C GLU A 54 -20.34 3.50 -48.52
N ASN A 55 -21.07 2.40 -48.56
CA ASN A 55 -20.81 1.21 -49.38
C ASN A 55 -19.46 0.52 -49.18
N THR A 56 -18.74 0.75 -48.06
CA THR A 56 -17.52 0.03 -47.71
C THR A 56 -17.80 -0.95 -46.59
N ALA A 57 -17.14 -2.14 -46.61
CA ALA A 57 -17.18 -3.10 -45.51
C ALA A 57 -16.47 -2.55 -44.29
N ILE A 58 -16.96 -2.90 -43.09
CA ILE A 58 -16.24 -2.62 -41.82
C ILE A 58 -15.03 -3.54 -41.69
N THR A 59 -13.96 -3.03 -41.14
CA THR A 59 -12.79 -3.85 -40.81
C THR A 59 -12.84 -4.21 -39.33
N TYR A 60 -12.79 -5.49 -39.03
CA TYR A 60 -12.72 -5.99 -37.67
C TYR A 60 -11.26 -5.91 -37.17
N GLU A 61 -11.10 -5.42 -35.96
CA GLU A 61 -9.81 -5.35 -35.30
C GLU A 61 -9.60 -6.57 -34.40
N THR A 62 -8.45 -7.21 -34.48
CA THR A 62 -8.08 -8.27 -33.56
C THR A 62 -7.40 -7.63 -32.37
N VAL A 63 -8.04 -7.71 -31.22
CA VAL A 63 -7.49 -7.14 -29.98
C VAL A 63 -6.55 -8.15 -29.33
N ALA A 64 -5.37 -7.67 -28.93
CA ALA A 64 -4.45 -8.49 -28.16
C ALA A 64 -4.96 -8.60 -26.72
N GLU A 65 -5.20 -9.82 -26.28
CA GLU A 65 -5.51 -10.14 -24.89
C GLU A 65 -4.21 -10.43 -24.15
N THR A 66 -3.98 -9.73 -23.04
CA THR A 66 -2.85 -9.98 -22.15
C THR A 66 -3.38 -10.35 -20.76
N ALA A 67 -2.64 -11.19 -20.05
CA ALA A 67 -3.00 -11.56 -18.69
C ALA A 67 -1.87 -11.24 -17.74
N THR A 68 -2.15 -10.43 -16.73
CA THR A 68 -1.25 -10.22 -15.61
C THR A 68 -1.53 -11.28 -14.55
N THR A 69 -0.47 -11.91 -14.04
CA THR A 69 -0.58 -12.98 -13.06
C THR A 69 -0.12 -12.49 -11.70
N ILE A 70 -1.03 -12.49 -10.72
CA ILE A 70 -0.71 -12.22 -9.32
C ILE A 70 -0.35 -13.56 -8.67
N THR A 71 0.86 -13.67 -8.13
CA THR A 71 1.34 -14.89 -7.49
C THR A 71 1.19 -14.79 -5.98
N LEU A 72 0.46 -15.75 -5.38
CA LEU A 72 0.19 -15.84 -3.94
C LEU A 72 1.26 -16.73 -3.28
N ASN A 73 2.46 -16.22 -3.13
CA ASN A 73 3.62 -16.98 -2.66
C ASN A 73 4.26 -16.41 -1.39
N ILE A 74 3.74 -15.30 -0.87
CA ILE A 74 4.29 -14.69 0.32
C ILE A 74 3.54 -15.22 1.54
N TRP A 75 4.25 -15.97 2.35
CA TRP A 75 3.75 -16.49 3.62
C TRP A 75 4.58 -15.85 4.75
N SER A 76 4.03 -14.80 5.34
CA SER A 76 4.68 -14.08 6.43
C SER A 76 4.11 -14.50 7.78
N TYR A 77 4.97 -14.58 8.77
CA TYR A 77 4.57 -14.87 10.15
C TYR A 77 5.30 -13.97 11.15
N ALA A 78 4.66 -13.76 12.28
CA ALA A 78 5.28 -13.17 13.46
C ALA A 78 4.96 -14.07 14.66
N ALA A 79 5.95 -14.34 15.51
CA ALA A 79 5.78 -15.23 16.64
C ALA A 79 6.49 -14.69 17.89
N VAL A 80 5.92 -15.01 19.06
CA VAL A 80 6.47 -14.64 20.38
C VAL A 80 6.21 -15.75 21.39
N GLY A 81 7.18 -16.01 22.27
CA GLY A 81 7.01 -16.86 23.45
C GLY A 81 6.90 -16.00 24.70
N ILE A 82 5.99 -16.36 25.60
CA ILE A 82 5.79 -15.70 26.89
C ILE A 82 5.95 -16.77 27.98
N GLU A 83 7.01 -16.67 28.77
CA GLU A 83 7.24 -17.56 29.89
C GLU A 83 6.21 -17.32 30.99
N ASP A 84 5.79 -18.39 31.69
CA ASP A 84 4.78 -18.30 32.76
C ASP A 84 5.23 -17.37 33.89
N ILE A 85 6.53 -17.33 34.20
CA ILE A 85 7.05 -16.45 35.25
C ILE A 85 6.83 -14.97 34.90
N VAL A 86 7.00 -14.59 33.63
CA VAL A 86 6.75 -13.22 33.16
C VAL A 86 5.28 -12.86 33.25
N LYS A 87 4.39 -13.80 32.93
CA LYS A 87 2.95 -13.61 33.00
C LYS A 87 2.45 -13.40 34.44
N VAL A 88 3.03 -14.13 35.40
CA VAL A 88 2.66 -14.00 36.81
C VAL A 88 3.20 -12.72 37.44
N GLN A 89 4.37 -12.26 37.03
CA GLN A 89 5.01 -11.08 37.57
C GLN A 89 4.62 -9.77 36.88
N ALA A 90 3.99 -9.84 35.71
CA ALA A 90 3.58 -8.67 34.97
C ALA A 90 2.31 -8.04 35.54
N ILE A 91 2.32 -6.73 35.77
CA ILE A 91 1.17 -5.94 36.25
C ILE A 91 0.17 -5.67 35.12
N VAL A 92 0.61 -5.75 33.86
CA VAL A 92 -0.17 -5.43 32.65
C VAL A 92 -0.54 -6.72 31.91
N ASP A 93 -1.66 -6.71 31.20
CA ASP A 93 -2.03 -7.79 30.29
C ASP A 93 -1.05 -7.89 29.11
N VAL A 94 0.08 -8.51 29.39
CA VAL A 94 1.20 -8.71 28.47
C VAL A 94 0.75 -9.41 27.19
N GLN A 95 -0.23 -10.24 27.27
CA GLN A 95 -0.73 -11.06 26.19
C GLN A 95 -1.41 -10.22 25.09
N ASN A 96 -2.26 -9.27 25.49
CA ASN A 96 -2.94 -8.34 24.57
C ASN A 96 -1.94 -7.39 23.89
N GLU A 97 -0.90 -6.97 24.61
CA GLU A 97 0.12 -6.09 24.04
C GLU A 97 0.97 -6.81 22.99
N TYR A 98 1.34 -8.06 23.23
CA TYR A 98 2.05 -8.86 22.23
C TYR A 98 1.20 -9.12 20.98
N GLN A 99 -0.11 -9.31 21.11
CA GLN A 99 -0.98 -9.45 19.95
C GLN A 99 -1.01 -8.20 19.07
N ARG A 100 -1.09 -7.02 19.69
CA ARG A 100 -1.01 -5.76 18.96
C ARG A 100 0.30 -5.64 18.18
N LYS A 101 1.41 -6.04 18.83
CA LYS A 101 2.74 -6.01 18.19
C LYS A 101 2.85 -7.02 17.05
N LEU A 102 2.27 -8.22 17.17
CA LEU A 102 2.21 -9.20 16.09
C LEU A 102 1.39 -8.65 14.90
N GLY A 103 0.22 -8.07 15.16
CA GLY A 103 -0.58 -7.42 14.12
C GLY A 103 0.15 -6.27 13.42
N TYR A 104 0.83 -5.42 14.20
CA TYR A 104 1.64 -4.35 13.64
C TYR A 104 2.81 -4.86 12.78
N ALA A 105 3.48 -5.93 13.21
CA ALA A 105 4.60 -6.52 12.47
C ALA A 105 4.14 -7.06 11.09
N LEU A 106 3.00 -7.77 11.06
CA LEU A 106 2.42 -8.26 9.79
C LEU A 106 1.95 -7.12 8.88
N ALA A 107 1.31 -6.09 9.47
CA ALA A 107 0.90 -4.91 8.72
C ALA A 107 2.09 -4.18 8.10
N LYS A 108 3.16 -4.02 8.85
CA LYS A 108 4.39 -3.40 8.39
C LYS A 108 5.06 -4.21 7.28
N ASP A 109 5.05 -5.54 7.37
CA ASP A 109 5.62 -6.40 6.33
C ASP A 109 4.86 -6.23 5.01
N ILE A 110 3.53 -6.25 5.03
CA ILE A 110 2.69 -6.02 3.84
C ILE A 110 2.99 -4.66 3.21
N ASP A 111 2.97 -3.58 4.01
CA ASP A 111 3.27 -2.23 3.51
C ASP A 111 4.67 -2.13 2.93
N THR A 112 5.67 -2.73 3.59
CA THR A 112 7.06 -2.71 3.12
C THR A 112 7.22 -3.45 1.79
N LYS A 113 6.54 -4.58 1.63
CA LYS A 113 6.56 -5.34 0.38
C LYS A 113 5.88 -4.58 -0.75
N LEU A 114 4.71 -3.99 -0.52
CA LEU A 114 4.04 -3.14 -1.50
C LEU A 114 4.90 -1.92 -1.89
N ALA A 115 5.63 -1.33 -0.94
CA ALA A 115 6.53 -0.22 -1.24
C ALA A 115 7.68 -0.63 -2.19
N THR A 116 8.03 -1.90 -2.27
CA THR A 116 9.06 -2.36 -3.23
C THR A 116 8.59 -2.26 -4.68
N ASP A 117 7.27 -2.37 -4.92
CA ASP A 117 6.71 -2.31 -6.27
C ASP A 117 6.79 -0.90 -6.87
N PHE A 118 6.91 0.16 -6.03
CA PHE A 118 7.08 1.53 -6.54
C PHE A 118 8.32 1.70 -7.42
N ALA A 119 9.37 0.91 -7.16
CA ALA A 119 10.58 0.91 -7.98
C ALA A 119 10.38 0.22 -9.35
N GLY A 120 9.28 -0.51 -9.53
CA GLY A 120 8.89 -1.15 -10.78
C GLY A 120 8.35 -0.16 -11.82
N PHE A 121 7.77 0.97 -11.38
CA PHE A 121 7.23 1.96 -12.30
C PHE A 121 8.28 2.48 -13.28
N SER A 122 7.97 2.42 -14.57
CA SER A 122 8.89 2.84 -15.65
C SER A 122 9.16 4.34 -15.67
N GLN A 123 8.20 5.13 -15.18
CA GLN A 123 8.30 6.57 -15.14
C GLN A 123 8.74 7.06 -13.77
N SER A 124 9.72 7.97 -13.75
CA SER A 124 10.22 8.55 -12.51
C SER A 124 10.43 10.05 -12.64
N VAL A 125 10.22 10.78 -11.55
CA VAL A 125 10.41 12.23 -11.44
C VAL A 125 11.14 12.53 -10.14
N GLY A 126 11.98 13.57 -10.16
CA GLY A 126 12.73 14.01 -8.98
C GLY A 126 14.16 13.49 -8.94
N THR A 127 14.83 13.69 -7.82
CA THR A 127 16.22 13.30 -7.59
C THR A 127 16.34 12.72 -6.19
N LEU A 128 16.96 11.56 -6.08
CA LEU A 128 17.20 10.90 -4.79
C LEU A 128 17.97 11.80 -3.82
N GLY A 129 17.51 11.84 -2.58
CA GLY A 129 18.12 12.63 -1.51
C GLY A 129 17.76 14.12 -1.53
N THR A 130 17.00 14.58 -2.51
CA THR A 130 16.49 15.96 -2.59
C THR A 130 14.97 15.95 -2.39
N ALA A 131 14.45 16.86 -1.56
CA ALA A 131 13.01 16.94 -1.36
C ALA A 131 12.28 17.19 -2.69
N VAL A 132 11.21 16.45 -2.92
CA VAL A 132 10.38 16.57 -4.13
C VAL A 132 9.78 17.98 -4.18
N SER A 133 10.06 18.74 -5.23
CA SER A 133 9.52 20.08 -5.42
C SER A 133 8.04 20.02 -5.84
N ASP A 134 7.33 21.13 -5.69
CA ASP A 134 5.96 21.27 -6.19
C ASP A 134 5.89 21.05 -7.72
N ALA A 135 6.90 21.53 -8.45
CA ALA A 135 7.02 21.30 -9.89
C ALA A 135 7.12 19.81 -10.25
N ASN A 136 7.82 19.00 -9.42
CA ASN A 136 7.92 17.57 -9.64
C ASN A 136 6.57 16.86 -9.42
N VAL A 137 5.78 17.30 -8.43
CA VAL A 137 4.42 16.77 -8.20
C VAL A 137 3.53 17.08 -9.39
N LEU A 138 3.56 18.32 -9.89
CA LEU A 138 2.77 18.72 -11.07
C LEU A 138 3.23 17.98 -12.34
N ALA A 139 4.54 17.75 -12.50
CA ALA A 139 5.07 16.95 -13.60
C ALA A 139 4.59 15.49 -13.55
N ALA A 140 4.54 14.90 -12.36
CA ALA A 140 4.01 13.54 -12.18
C ALA A 140 2.51 13.49 -12.50
N ILE A 141 1.72 14.48 -12.05
CA ILE A 141 0.30 14.56 -12.39
C ILE A 141 0.11 14.67 -13.90
N LYS A 142 0.91 15.52 -14.56
CA LYS A 142 0.87 15.65 -16.02
C LYS A 142 1.14 14.30 -16.72
N LEU A 143 2.11 13.51 -16.25
CA LEU A 143 2.41 12.20 -16.83
C LEU A 143 1.24 11.22 -16.68
N LEU A 144 0.52 11.26 -15.54
CA LEU A 144 -0.70 10.46 -15.36
C LEU A 144 -1.83 10.93 -16.28
N ASP A 145 -1.99 12.24 -16.46
CA ASP A 145 -3.02 12.79 -17.35
C ASP A 145 -2.70 12.50 -18.82
N ASP A 146 -1.43 12.57 -19.22
CA ASP A 146 -0.98 12.19 -20.57
C ASP A 146 -1.19 10.68 -20.86
N ALA A 147 -1.28 9.85 -19.81
CA ALA A 147 -1.58 8.42 -19.90
C ALA A 147 -3.09 8.09 -19.76
N ASP A 148 -3.97 9.10 -19.81
CA ASP A 148 -5.43 8.96 -19.67
C ASP A 148 -5.85 8.22 -18.36
N VAL A 149 -5.10 8.41 -17.28
CA VAL A 149 -5.42 7.80 -15.98
C VAL A 149 -6.59 8.56 -15.34
N PRO A 150 -7.62 7.87 -14.77
CA PRO A 150 -8.70 8.54 -14.06
C PRO A 150 -8.20 9.49 -12.98
N GLN A 151 -8.89 10.62 -12.77
CA GLN A 151 -8.49 11.60 -11.77
C GLN A 151 -8.91 11.23 -10.35
N ASP A 152 -9.90 10.35 -10.23
CA ASP A 152 -10.36 9.83 -8.95
C ASP A 152 -9.36 8.79 -8.41
N ASP A 153 -9.39 8.53 -7.11
CA ASP A 153 -8.57 7.48 -6.45
C ASP A 153 -7.06 7.52 -6.75
N ARG A 154 -6.52 8.73 -6.93
CA ARG A 154 -5.08 8.95 -7.01
C ARG A 154 -4.49 9.16 -5.62
N TYR A 155 -3.39 8.51 -5.35
CA TYR A 155 -2.71 8.55 -4.06
C TYR A 155 -1.29 9.07 -4.22
N PHE A 156 -0.86 9.87 -3.26
CA PHE A 156 0.54 10.24 -3.10
C PHE A 156 1.06 9.72 -1.77
N ILE A 157 1.89 8.69 -1.84
CA ILE A 157 2.55 8.10 -0.67
C ILE A 157 3.93 8.73 -0.53
N MET A 158 4.17 9.34 0.61
CA MET A 158 5.39 10.11 0.88
C MET A 158 6.08 9.72 2.17
N SER A 159 7.38 10.01 2.25
CA SER A 159 8.17 9.88 3.47
C SER A 159 7.84 11.00 4.48
N PRO A 160 8.17 10.82 5.77
CA PRO A 160 8.05 11.89 6.76
C PRO A 160 8.88 13.14 6.42
N ALA A 161 10.05 12.99 5.80
CA ALA A 161 10.88 14.12 5.38
C ALA A 161 10.19 14.93 4.27
N GLU A 162 9.59 14.25 3.30
CA GLU A 162 8.79 14.92 2.27
C GLU A 162 7.59 15.66 2.84
N LYS A 163 6.91 15.07 3.82
CA LYS A 163 5.82 15.75 4.54
C LYS A 163 6.29 17.06 5.12
N VAL A 164 7.43 17.07 5.83
CA VAL A 164 7.99 18.30 6.44
C VAL A 164 8.36 19.32 5.36
N ALA A 165 8.99 18.87 4.26
CA ALA A 165 9.31 19.73 3.13
C ALA A 165 8.07 20.36 2.49
N LYS A 166 6.96 19.60 2.37
CA LYS A 166 5.69 20.14 1.86
C LYS A 166 5.06 21.16 2.81
N LEU A 167 5.08 20.88 4.12
CA LEU A 167 4.58 21.84 5.13
C LEU A 167 5.35 23.17 5.12
N ALA A 168 6.59 23.18 4.67
CA ALA A 168 7.40 24.40 4.52
C ALA A 168 7.02 25.24 3.28
N LEU A 169 6.26 24.68 2.35
CA LEU A 169 5.80 25.38 1.14
C LEU A 169 4.47 26.09 1.39
N ASP A 170 4.39 27.38 1.08
CA ASP A 170 3.18 28.19 1.28
C ASP A 170 1.92 27.59 0.61
N ARG A 171 2.08 27.02 -0.59
CA ARG A 171 0.97 26.39 -1.30
C ARG A 171 0.36 25.20 -0.58
N TRP A 172 1.15 24.50 0.24
CA TRP A 172 0.75 23.29 0.98
C TRP A 172 0.36 23.57 2.42
N SER A 173 0.65 24.76 2.94
CA SER A 173 0.45 25.11 4.34
C SER A 173 -0.48 26.30 4.58
N ASN A 174 -0.57 27.23 3.62
CA ASN A 174 -1.33 28.48 3.78
C ASN A 174 -2.81 28.28 3.42
N ALA A 175 -3.69 28.69 4.34
CA ALA A 175 -5.14 28.61 4.19
C ALA A 175 -5.69 29.34 2.95
N LEU A 176 -4.99 30.34 2.42
CA LEU A 176 -5.37 31.07 1.20
C LEU A 176 -5.36 30.15 -0.04
N TYR A 177 -4.50 29.13 -0.07
CA TYR A 177 -4.38 28.20 -1.19
C TYR A 177 -5.19 26.91 -0.99
N ILE A 178 -5.38 26.49 0.27
CA ILE A 178 -6.03 25.19 0.61
C ILE A 178 -7.54 25.35 0.81
N GLY A 179 -8.03 26.58 0.99
CA GLY A 179 -9.44 26.84 1.29
C GLY A 179 -9.77 26.76 2.79
N THR A 180 -11.01 27.09 3.12
CA THR A 180 -11.49 27.14 4.51
C THR A 180 -11.77 25.72 5.03
N GLY A 181 -11.16 25.39 6.17
CA GLY A 181 -11.46 24.16 6.91
C GLY A 181 -10.27 23.25 7.19
N GLN A 182 -9.19 23.35 6.42
CA GLN A 182 -7.96 22.61 6.68
C GLN A 182 -6.84 23.59 7.04
N TYR A 183 -6.21 23.37 8.19
CA TYR A 183 -5.09 24.18 8.67
C TYR A 183 -3.86 23.31 8.89
N PRO A 184 -3.10 22.93 7.84
CA PRO A 184 -1.93 22.05 7.97
C PRO A 184 -0.88 22.59 8.94
N THR A 185 -0.67 23.89 8.97
CA THR A 185 0.21 24.55 9.93
C THR A 185 -0.20 24.35 11.38
N ARG A 186 -1.48 24.20 11.66
CA ARG A 186 -2.02 24.00 13.03
C ARG A 186 -2.12 22.51 13.37
N THR A 187 -2.56 21.68 12.44
CA THR A 187 -2.80 20.24 12.68
C THR A 187 -1.60 19.37 12.38
N GLY A 188 -0.64 19.85 11.57
CA GLY A 188 0.47 19.06 11.05
C GLY A 188 0.02 17.96 10.08
N MET A 189 -1.24 17.98 9.66
CA MET A 189 -1.80 17.04 8.66
C MET A 189 -1.92 17.75 7.33
N LEU A 190 -1.40 17.12 6.28
CA LEU A 190 -1.66 17.53 4.91
C LEU A 190 -3.02 16.94 4.51
N GLY A 191 -3.92 17.79 4.03
CA GLY A 191 -5.16 17.35 3.41
C GLY A 191 -4.95 16.92 1.96
N ASP A 192 -6.04 16.64 1.25
CA ASP A 192 -5.98 16.36 -0.17
C ASP A 192 -5.48 17.58 -0.95
N MET A 193 -4.57 17.38 -1.88
CA MET A 193 -3.96 18.43 -2.66
C MET A 193 -3.85 18.00 -4.12
N TYR A 194 -4.23 18.90 -5.03
CA TYR A 194 -4.22 18.62 -6.49
C TYR A 194 -5.04 17.38 -6.88
N GLY A 195 -6.08 17.01 -6.13
CA GLY A 195 -6.85 15.79 -6.37
C GLY A 195 -6.15 14.51 -5.94
N LEU A 196 -5.05 14.61 -5.17
CA LEU A 196 -4.31 13.46 -4.65
C LEU A 196 -4.68 13.22 -3.18
N ASN A 197 -4.95 11.97 -2.84
CA ASN A 197 -5.08 11.51 -1.46
C ASN A 197 -3.68 11.34 -0.86
N LEU A 198 -3.34 12.13 0.15
CA LEU A 198 -2.01 12.14 0.73
C LEU A 198 -1.88 11.15 1.89
N ALA A 199 -0.86 10.30 1.84
CA ALA A 199 -0.53 9.41 2.93
C ALA A 199 0.98 9.43 3.23
N VAL A 200 1.31 9.33 4.51
CA VAL A 200 2.70 9.37 5.00
C VAL A 200 3.05 8.06 5.65
N THR A 201 4.16 7.46 5.23
CA THR A 201 4.65 6.21 5.81
C THR A 201 6.17 6.21 5.96
N THR A 202 6.64 5.49 6.96
CA THR A 202 8.07 5.21 7.16
C THR A 202 8.53 3.93 6.45
N ASN A 203 7.58 3.15 5.89
CA ASN A 203 7.82 1.83 5.31
C ASN A 203 8.30 1.87 3.85
N LEU A 204 8.61 3.07 3.33
CA LEU A 204 9.14 3.24 1.98
C LEU A 204 10.53 2.63 1.83
N VAL A 205 10.84 2.17 0.61
CA VAL A 205 12.19 1.71 0.27
C VAL A 205 13.15 2.90 0.29
N LYS A 206 14.25 2.72 0.98
CA LYS A 206 15.34 3.70 1.14
C LYS A 206 16.60 3.15 0.48
N PRO A 207 16.88 3.51 -0.79
CA PRO A 207 18.03 2.98 -1.52
C PRO A 207 19.37 3.31 -0.85
N ALA A 208 19.48 4.49 -0.23
CA ALA A 208 20.63 4.91 0.56
C ALA A 208 20.17 5.87 1.67
N GLY A 209 21.07 6.22 2.59
CA GLY A 209 20.77 7.17 3.66
C GLY A 209 20.30 8.52 3.13
N GLY A 210 19.19 9.02 3.66
CA GLY A 210 18.57 10.28 3.22
C GLY A 210 17.74 10.20 1.94
N GLN A 211 17.54 9.01 1.36
CA GLN A 211 16.78 8.79 0.13
C GLN A 211 15.51 8.00 0.40
N ALA A 212 14.44 8.28 -0.35
CA ALA A 212 13.20 7.51 -0.32
C ALA A 212 12.55 7.42 -1.70
N ASN A 213 11.98 6.26 -1.98
CA ASN A 213 11.13 6.02 -3.13
C ASN A 213 9.69 6.35 -2.74
N ASN A 214 9.28 7.60 -3.01
CA ASN A 214 7.88 8.00 -2.89
C ASN A 214 7.15 7.64 -4.18
N ALA A 215 5.82 7.64 -4.18
CA ALA A 215 5.06 7.35 -5.39
C ALA A 215 3.77 8.15 -5.48
N ILE A 216 3.40 8.55 -6.70
CA ILE A 216 2.05 8.98 -7.06
C ILE A 216 1.47 7.92 -7.99
N PHE A 217 0.33 7.36 -7.64
CA PHE A 217 -0.29 6.31 -8.43
C PHE A 217 -1.81 6.30 -8.28
N HIS A 218 -2.47 5.75 -9.27
CA HIS A 218 -3.89 5.42 -9.20
C HIS A 218 -4.07 4.06 -8.54
N ARG A 219 -5.18 3.85 -7.85
CA ARG A 219 -5.50 2.61 -7.13
C ARG A 219 -5.27 1.34 -7.94
N ASP A 220 -5.59 1.37 -9.24
CA ASP A 220 -5.45 0.21 -10.13
C ASP A 220 -4.03 -0.02 -10.68
N ALA A 221 -3.05 0.80 -10.27
CA ALA A 221 -1.64 0.56 -10.61
C ALA A 221 -1.11 -0.71 -9.96
N LEU A 222 -1.50 -0.95 -8.70
CA LEU A 222 -1.03 -2.05 -7.88
C LEU A 222 -2.21 -2.87 -7.37
N ALA A 223 -2.04 -4.18 -7.28
CA ALA A 223 -2.99 -5.08 -6.64
C ALA A 223 -2.37 -5.77 -5.43
N LEU A 224 -3.16 -5.87 -4.38
CA LEU A 224 -2.89 -6.69 -3.21
C LEU A 224 -3.99 -7.74 -3.10
N VAL A 225 -3.60 -9.00 -2.95
CA VAL A 225 -4.52 -10.11 -2.78
C VAL A 225 -4.15 -10.87 -1.52
N VAL A 226 -5.04 -10.85 -0.53
CA VAL A 226 -4.86 -11.59 0.73
C VAL A 226 -5.66 -12.88 0.66
N GLN A 227 -4.95 -13.99 0.47
CA GLN A 227 -5.59 -15.31 0.39
C GLN A 227 -6.05 -15.80 1.76
N ARG A 228 -5.23 -15.58 2.77
CA ARG A 228 -5.54 -15.96 4.14
C ARG A 228 -5.34 -14.76 5.04
N THR A 229 -6.44 -14.34 5.65
CA THR A 229 -6.42 -13.27 6.65
C THR A 229 -5.54 -13.65 7.85
N PRO A 230 -4.95 -12.69 8.55
CA PRO A 230 -4.14 -12.95 9.73
C PRO A 230 -4.84 -13.87 10.71
N LYS A 231 -4.23 -15.02 11.01
CA LYS A 231 -4.73 -16.00 11.99
C LYS A 231 -3.69 -16.18 13.07
N THR A 232 -4.13 -16.06 14.32
CA THR A 232 -3.28 -16.27 15.47
C THR A 232 -3.47 -17.69 16.02
N HIS A 233 -2.37 -18.39 16.21
CA HIS A 233 -2.29 -19.68 16.89
C HIS A 233 -1.67 -19.48 18.26
N VAL A 234 -2.27 -20.08 19.26
CA VAL A 234 -1.79 -20.05 20.64
C VAL A 234 -1.67 -21.47 21.14
N PHE A 235 -0.50 -21.85 21.62
CA PHE A 235 -0.29 -23.12 22.26
C PHE A 235 0.66 -22.99 23.45
N TYR A 236 0.51 -23.91 24.42
CA TYR A 236 1.37 -24.01 25.57
C TYR A 236 2.47 -25.04 25.32
N ASP A 237 3.70 -24.61 25.51
CA ASP A 237 4.88 -25.46 25.38
C ASP A 237 5.36 -25.86 26.78
N ILE A 238 5.21 -27.15 27.09
CA ILE A 238 5.53 -27.72 28.40
C ILE A 238 7.05 -27.75 28.63
N ASP A 239 7.82 -27.94 27.58
CA ASP A 239 9.29 -28.05 27.70
C ASP A 239 9.93 -26.73 28.16
N PHE A 240 9.31 -25.60 27.81
CA PHE A 240 9.77 -24.26 28.14
C PHE A 240 8.88 -23.51 29.12
N PHE A 241 7.83 -24.15 29.68
CA PHE A 241 6.83 -23.50 30.54
C PHE A 241 6.40 -22.13 29.97
N SER A 242 6.06 -22.11 28.69
CA SER A 242 5.79 -20.88 27.97
C SER A 242 4.57 -20.96 27.07
N TRP A 243 3.86 -19.85 26.94
CA TRP A 243 2.81 -19.66 25.95
C TRP A 243 3.44 -19.15 24.65
N LYS A 244 3.25 -19.86 23.55
CA LYS A 244 3.69 -19.47 22.23
C LYS A 244 2.53 -18.94 21.41
N LEU A 245 2.68 -17.70 20.92
CA LEU A 245 1.73 -17.03 20.04
C LEU A 245 2.39 -16.86 18.69
N ALA A 246 1.71 -17.29 17.64
CA ALA A 246 2.15 -17.09 16.27
C ALA A 246 0.99 -16.57 15.42
N SER A 247 1.21 -15.50 14.68
CA SER A 247 0.26 -14.99 13.69
C SER A 247 0.86 -15.14 12.29
N GLU A 248 0.05 -15.58 11.33
CA GLU A 248 0.46 -15.79 9.95
C GLU A 248 -0.51 -15.12 8.99
N VAL A 249 0.00 -14.78 7.81
CA VAL A 249 -0.76 -14.23 6.69
C VAL A 249 -0.21 -14.78 5.38
N ILE A 250 -1.09 -15.09 4.41
CA ILE A 250 -0.70 -15.49 3.06
C ILE A 250 -1.27 -14.47 2.10
N TYR A 251 -0.40 -13.86 1.30
CA TYR A 251 -0.78 -12.83 0.35
C TYR A 251 0.12 -12.81 -0.89
N GLY A 252 -0.30 -12.07 -1.88
CA GLY A 252 0.49 -11.73 -3.05
C GLY A 252 0.23 -10.29 -3.46
N HIS A 253 1.20 -9.68 -4.12
CA HIS A 253 1.08 -8.35 -4.70
C HIS A 253 1.69 -8.33 -6.08
N GLN A 254 1.21 -7.44 -6.92
CA GLN A 254 1.69 -7.30 -8.29
C GLN A 254 1.38 -5.91 -8.82
N GLU A 255 2.30 -5.38 -9.61
CA GLU A 255 2.04 -4.26 -10.48
C GLU A 255 1.11 -4.69 -11.63
N MET A 256 -0.03 -4.00 -11.75
CA MET A 256 -1.06 -4.31 -12.74
C MET A 256 -0.95 -3.44 -13.98
N ARG A 257 -0.66 -2.14 -13.78
CA ARG A 257 -0.57 -1.14 -14.84
C ARG A 257 0.58 -0.18 -14.57
N ASP A 258 1.66 -0.33 -15.30
CA ASP A 258 2.86 0.49 -15.21
C ASP A 258 2.58 1.99 -15.43
N ASN A 259 1.77 2.32 -16.44
CA ASN A 259 1.44 3.72 -16.76
C ASN A 259 0.58 4.43 -15.69
N PHE A 260 0.04 3.70 -14.70
CA PHE A 260 -0.82 4.25 -13.66
C PHE A 260 -0.04 4.64 -12.40
N GLY A 261 1.29 4.48 -12.42
CA GLY A 261 2.17 4.82 -11.32
C GLY A 261 3.39 5.60 -11.76
N ILE A 262 3.82 6.55 -10.93
CA ILE A 262 5.01 7.37 -11.11
C ILE A 262 5.86 7.27 -9.86
N LEU A 263 7.12 6.88 -10.03
CA LEU A 263 8.10 6.89 -8.97
C LEU A 263 8.58 8.32 -8.71
N LEU A 264 8.43 8.79 -7.47
CA LEU A 264 8.97 10.07 -7.03
C LEU A 264 10.23 9.85 -6.20
N LEU A 265 11.37 10.16 -6.80
CA LEU A 265 12.66 10.10 -6.15
C LEU A 265 12.80 11.29 -5.21
N GLY A 266 12.96 11.03 -3.91
CA GLY A 266 12.95 12.09 -2.90
C GLY A 266 13.86 11.85 -1.71
N ALA A 267 13.65 12.63 -0.65
CA ALA A 267 14.32 12.52 0.64
C ALA A 267 13.57 11.57 1.60
N SER A 268 14.29 11.00 2.59
CA SER A 268 13.73 10.04 3.57
C SER A 268 13.69 10.60 5.00
#